data_76f474d8e9c4db7c3c349036edd55468
#
_entry.id   76f474d8e9c4db7c3c349036edd55468
#
_cell.length_a   1.000
_cell.length_b   1.000
_cell.length_c   1.000
_cell.angle_alpha   90.00
_cell.angle_beta   90.00
_cell.angle_gamma   90.00
#
_symmetry.space_group_name_H-M   'P 1'
#
loop_
_entity.id
_entity.type
_entity.pdbx_description
1 polymer ?
#
loop_
_entity_poly.entity_id
_entity_poly.type
_entity_poly.pdbx_seq_one_letter_code
_entity_poly.pdbx_strand_id
1 'polypeptide(L)'
;MYGLLMKNSYASYRILLVHAHPDDETINNGATMALYAARGAQVTLVTCTRGEEGEVLVPGLSHLASSNEDALGAHRELELAAAMKALGIKDHRFLGHFRDSGMMGTEANNRADTFWLADLDSAAQLLVDIIEEVKPHILITYDEIGGYGHPDHIKAHLVAMRASELSQWQIQKIYWNTMPKSVIAAGIAAMKAIGSDFFGTDNVEDIPFAKDDSFVTTLIDGNEFVEAKMAAMKAHETQIALDGPFFALSNNLGLQIWGHEFYTLVKGVKTAPFDIEGRESDLTSGILL
;
A
#
# COMPACT_ATOMS: atom_id res chain seq x y z
N MET A 1 -5.61 3.52 33.06
CA MET A 1 -6.84 2.75 32.74
C MET A 1 -7.43 3.16 31.39
N TYR A 2 -7.51 4.45 31.06
CA TYR A 2 -7.95 4.95 29.72
C TYR A 2 -7.07 4.43 28.57
N GLY A 3 -5.75 4.40 28.70
CA GLY A 3 -4.84 3.94 27.66
C GLY A 3 -4.91 2.43 27.33
N LEU A 4 -5.37 1.58 28.28
CA LEU A 4 -5.56 0.14 28.04
C LEU A 4 -6.89 -0.15 27.33
N LEU A 5 -7.92 0.67 27.56
CA LEU A 5 -9.23 0.56 26.90
C LEU A 5 -9.17 0.99 25.42
N MET A 6 -8.31 1.95 25.09
CA MET A 6 -8.09 2.38 23.70
C MET A 6 -7.27 1.35 22.89
N LYS A 7 -6.37 0.59 23.54
CA LYS A 7 -5.50 -0.41 22.85
C LYS A 7 -6.24 -1.61 22.23
N ASN A 8 -7.47 -1.91 22.65
CA ASN A 8 -8.23 -3.07 22.18
C ASN A 8 -9.58 -2.70 21.56
N SER A 9 -9.79 -1.43 21.22
CA SER A 9 -11.09 -0.96 20.69
C SER A 9 -11.45 -1.60 19.33
N TYR A 10 -10.43 -2.09 18.59
CA TYR A 10 -10.61 -2.70 17.26
C TYR A 10 -10.33 -4.20 17.22
N ALA A 11 -10.23 -4.90 18.35
CA ALA A 11 -9.82 -6.32 18.42
C ALA A 11 -10.69 -7.29 17.62
N SER A 12 -11.93 -6.94 17.32
CA SER A 12 -12.82 -7.76 16.50
C SER A 12 -12.74 -7.48 15.01
N TYR A 13 -12.05 -6.42 14.59
CA TYR A 13 -11.94 -6.04 13.18
C TYR A 13 -10.77 -6.73 12.51
N ARG A 14 -10.98 -7.14 11.27
CA ARG A 14 -9.97 -7.78 10.41
C ARG A 14 -9.86 -7.02 9.11
N ILE A 15 -8.65 -6.59 8.80
CA ILE A 15 -8.30 -5.78 7.62
C ILE A 15 -7.30 -6.59 6.80
N LEU A 16 -7.59 -6.75 5.51
CA LEU A 16 -6.71 -7.38 4.53
C LEU A 16 -6.22 -6.32 3.56
N LEU A 17 -4.91 -6.22 3.38
CA LEU A 17 -4.30 -5.39 2.35
C LEU A 17 -3.70 -6.31 1.28
N VAL A 18 -3.85 -5.93 0.02
CA VAL A 18 -3.27 -6.63 -1.14
C VAL A 18 -2.43 -5.66 -1.94
N HIS A 19 -1.12 -5.89 -1.91
CA HIS A 19 -0.12 -5.06 -2.60
C HIS A 19 0.73 -5.88 -3.57
N ALA A 20 1.31 -5.23 -4.57
CA ALA A 20 2.08 -5.89 -5.62
C ALA A 20 3.49 -6.26 -5.15
N HIS A 21 4.20 -5.30 -4.54
CA HIS A 21 5.61 -5.43 -4.19
C HIS A 21 5.87 -5.07 -2.72
N PRO A 22 6.97 -5.55 -2.12
CA PRO A 22 7.46 -5.05 -0.85
C PRO A 22 7.84 -3.57 -0.98
N ASP A 23 7.22 -2.68 -0.23
CA ASP A 23 7.30 -1.22 -0.10
C ASP A 23 5.96 -0.50 -0.36
N ASP A 24 5.15 -0.98 -1.29
CA ASP A 24 3.85 -0.39 -1.64
C ASP A 24 2.93 -0.22 -0.43
N GLU A 25 2.90 -1.21 0.46
CA GLU A 25 2.10 -1.20 1.68
C GLU A 25 2.52 -0.09 2.63
N THR A 26 3.82 0.12 2.73
CA THR A 26 4.39 1.14 3.62
C THR A 26 4.16 2.55 3.07
N ILE A 27 4.38 2.74 1.77
CA ILE A 27 4.17 4.04 1.11
C ILE A 27 2.70 4.44 1.19
N ASN A 28 1.79 3.55 0.82
CA ASN A 28 0.37 3.88 0.69
C ASN A 28 -0.42 3.78 1.99
N ASN A 29 -0.05 2.85 2.89
CA ASN A 29 -0.90 2.45 4.02
C ASN A 29 -0.15 2.30 5.35
N GLY A 30 1.14 2.66 5.43
CA GLY A 30 1.97 2.38 6.60
C GLY A 30 1.41 2.98 7.89
N ALA A 31 0.93 4.23 7.86
CA ALA A 31 0.36 4.88 9.03
C ALA A 31 -0.99 4.27 9.42
N THR A 32 -1.85 3.95 8.45
CA THR A 32 -3.13 3.23 8.67
C THR A 32 -2.89 1.85 9.27
N MET A 33 -1.98 1.06 8.70
CA MET A 33 -1.66 -0.28 9.21
C MET A 33 -1.20 -0.21 10.66
N ALA A 34 -0.26 0.68 10.98
CA ALA A 34 0.26 0.87 12.34
C ALA A 34 -0.85 1.32 13.32
N LEU A 35 -1.70 2.26 12.91
CA LEU A 35 -2.81 2.76 13.71
C LEU A 35 -3.78 1.63 14.08
N TYR A 36 -4.27 0.86 13.09
CA TYR A 36 -5.24 -0.20 13.36
C TYR A 36 -4.63 -1.36 14.15
N ALA A 37 -3.38 -1.75 13.84
CA ALA A 37 -2.66 -2.76 14.60
C ALA A 37 -2.44 -2.36 16.07
N ALA A 38 -2.03 -1.12 16.33
CA ALA A 38 -1.84 -0.59 17.69
C ALA A 38 -3.14 -0.54 18.50
N ARG A 39 -4.28 -0.36 17.82
CA ARG A 39 -5.62 -0.35 18.42
C ARG A 39 -6.23 -1.76 18.54
N GLY A 40 -5.50 -2.79 18.12
CA GLY A 40 -5.83 -4.19 18.32
C GLY A 40 -6.50 -4.89 17.15
N ALA A 41 -6.74 -4.23 16.01
CA ALA A 41 -7.26 -4.88 14.82
C ALA A 41 -6.30 -5.96 14.30
N GLN A 42 -6.84 -7.01 13.72
CA GLN A 42 -6.05 -8.00 12.98
C GLN A 42 -5.81 -7.44 11.58
N VAL A 43 -4.56 -7.10 11.30
CA VAL A 43 -4.14 -6.58 9.99
C VAL A 43 -3.29 -7.65 9.32
N THR A 44 -3.74 -8.10 8.14
CA THR A 44 -3.04 -9.07 7.29
C THR A 44 -2.61 -8.37 6.01
N LEU A 45 -1.34 -8.50 5.66
CA LEU A 45 -0.80 -8.06 4.38
C LEU A 45 -0.59 -9.27 3.46
N VAL A 46 -1.02 -9.14 2.20
CA VAL A 46 -0.65 -10.04 1.11
C VAL A 46 0.13 -9.24 0.07
N THR A 47 1.36 -9.66 -0.19
CA THR A 47 2.22 -9.11 -1.23
C THR A 47 2.30 -10.10 -2.39
N CYS A 48 2.03 -9.63 -3.63
CA CYS A 48 1.82 -10.54 -4.75
C CYS A 48 3.12 -11.11 -5.33
N THR A 49 4.18 -10.30 -5.38
CA THR A 49 5.52 -10.68 -5.87
C THR A 49 6.60 -10.27 -4.86
N ARG A 50 7.84 -10.57 -5.16
CA ARG A 50 8.97 -10.15 -4.32
C ARG A 50 9.67 -8.91 -4.86
N GLY A 51 9.19 -8.37 -5.98
CA GLY A 51 9.75 -7.16 -6.58
C GLY A 51 11.13 -7.38 -7.18
N GLU A 52 11.35 -8.51 -7.83
CA GLU A 52 12.65 -8.96 -8.34
C GLU A 52 13.22 -8.07 -9.44
N GLU A 53 12.34 -7.36 -10.17
CA GLU A 53 12.74 -6.45 -11.27
C GLU A 53 12.95 -5.00 -10.81
N GLY A 54 12.87 -4.74 -9.51
CA GLY A 54 13.11 -3.40 -8.93
C GLY A 54 14.53 -2.90 -9.18
N GLU A 55 14.67 -1.58 -9.27
CA GLU A 55 15.97 -0.93 -9.29
C GLU A 55 16.63 -1.02 -7.91
N VAL A 56 17.93 -1.33 -7.86
CA VAL A 56 18.67 -1.36 -6.59
C VAL A 56 19.31 -0.01 -6.33
N LEU A 57 18.73 0.79 -5.45
CA LEU A 57 19.17 2.17 -5.15
C LEU A 57 20.47 2.23 -4.32
N VAL A 58 20.83 1.14 -3.62
CA VAL A 58 22.05 1.05 -2.80
C VAL A 58 23.22 0.53 -3.64
N PRO A 59 24.23 1.35 -3.96
CA PRO A 59 25.32 0.93 -4.86
C PRO A 59 26.06 -0.33 -4.39
N GLY A 60 26.24 -0.51 -3.09
CA GLY A 60 26.89 -1.70 -2.51
C GLY A 60 26.09 -3.00 -2.68
N LEU A 61 24.80 -2.90 -3.02
CA LEU A 61 23.88 -4.03 -3.23
C LEU A 61 23.52 -4.25 -4.69
N SER A 62 24.12 -3.52 -5.63
CA SER A 62 23.81 -3.60 -7.06
C SER A 62 23.96 -5.01 -7.67
N HIS A 63 24.77 -5.87 -7.04
CA HIS A 63 24.92 -7.27 -7.42
C HIS A 63 23.62 -8.08 -7.26
N LEU A 64 22.67 -7.65 -6.42
CA LEU A 64 21.38 -8.32 -6.20
C LEU A 64 20.40 -8.20 -7.35
N ALA A 65 20.60 -7.23 -8.26
CA ALA A 65 19.70 -6.94 -9.37
C ALA A 65 19.39 -8.19 -10.22
N SER A 66 18.21 -8.23 -10.83
CA SER A 66 17.75 -9.33 -11.70
C SER A 66 18.71 -9.60 -12.88
N SER A 67 19.39 -8.55 -13.37
CA SER A 67 20.41 -8.64 -14.42
C SER A 67 21.76 -9.22 -13.96
N ASN A 68 21.97 -9.41 -12.67
CA ASN A 68 23.22 -9.90 -12.06
C ASN A 68 23.00 -11.25 -11.37
N GLU A 69 22.90 -11.25 -10.03
CA GLU A 69 22.72 -12.49 -9.23
C GLU A 69 21.26 -12.92 -9.08
N ASP A 70 20.31 -12.06 -9.48
CA ASP A 70 18.87 -12.29 -9.36
C ASP A 70 18.46 -12.63 -7.91
N ALA A 71 19.02 -11.92 -6.96
CA ALA A 71 18.83 -12.17 -5.53
C ALA A 71 18.02 -11.07 -4.81
N LEU A 72 17.57 -10.03 -5.55
CA LEU A 72 16.85 -8.89 -4.99
C LEU A 72 15.55 -9.33 -4.29
N GLY A 73 14.78 -10.24 -4.88
CA GLY A 73 13.54 -10.70 -4.29
C GLY A 73 13.73 -11.30 -2.90
N ALA A 74 14.76 -12.14 -2.72
CA ALA A 74 15.08 -12.72 -1.41
C ALA A 74 15.53 -11.66 -0.39
N HIS A 75 16.22 -10.63 -0.85
CA HIS A 75 16.61 -9.49 0.00
C HIS A 75 15.38 -8.68 0.44
N ARG A 76 14.47 -8.38 -0.49
CA ARG A 76 13.23 -7.63 -0.22
C ARG A 76 12.26 -8.37 0.71
N GLU A 77 12.31 -9.70 0.78
CA GLU A 77 11.59 -10.45 1.83
C GLU A 77 12.06 -10.05 3.24
N LEU A 78 13.38 -9.83 3.42
CA LEU A 78 13.93 -9.39 4.70
C LEU A 78 13.58 -7.93 5.00
N GLU A 79 13.61 -7.07 3.99
CA GLU A 79 13.17 -5.68 4.09
C GLU A 79 11.69 -5.61 4.51
N LEU A 80 10.81 -6.37 3.84
CA LEU A 80 9.40 -6.44 4.18
C LEU A 80 9.17 -6.93 5.62
N ALA A 81 9.89 -7.96 6.05
CA ALA A 81 9.77 -8.46 7.42
C ALA A 81 10.18 -7.39 8.45
N ALA A 82 11.22 -6.61 8.16
CA ALA A 82 11.66 -5.50 9.01
C ALA A 82 10.64 -4.34 9.02
N ALA A 83 10.05 -4.01 7.87
CA ALA A 83 9.00 -3.02 7.73
C ALA A 83 7.75 -3.42 8.51
N MET A 84 7.29 -4.67 8.37
CA MET A 84 6.14 -5.19 9.13
C MET A 84 6.35 -5.16 10.63
N LYS A 85 7.57 -5.47 11.06
CA LYS A 85 7.95 -5.33 12.48
C LYS A 85 7.86 -3.88 12.96
N ALA A 86 8.29 -2.91 12.16
CA ALA A 86 8.23 -1.49 12.50
C ALA A 86 6.79 -1.00 12.60
N LEU A 87 5.89 -1.48 11.73
CA LEU A 87 4.45 -1.18 11.75
C LEU A 87 3.66 -1.98 12.79
N GLY A 88 4.27 -2.96 13.45
CA GLY A 88 3.59 -3.84 14.41
C GLY A 88 2.68 -4.89 13.77
N ILE A 89 2.87 -5.17 12.48
CA ILE A 89 2.11 -6.17 11.72
C ILE A 89 2.70 -7.57 11.95
N LYS A 90 1.85 -8.53 12.27
CA LYS A 90 2.28 -9.90 12.61
C LYS A 90 1.97 -10.91 11.51
N ASP A 91 0.98 -10.63 10.68
CA ASP A 91 0.55 -11.51 9.59
C ASP A 91 0.83 -10.82 8.25
N HIS A 92 1.87 -11.29 7.58
CA HIS A 92 2.20 -10.89 6.21
C HIS A 92 2.58 -12.12 5.41
N ARG A 93 2.12 -12.19 4.18
CA ARG A 93 2.18 -13.38 3.33
C ARG A 93 2.48 -12.98 1.89
N PHE A 94 3.12 -13.88 1.14
CA PHE A 94 3.20 -13.76 -0.31
C PHE A 94 2.06 -14.56 -0.97
N LEU A 95 1.47 -14.02 -2.05
CA LEU A 95 0.34 -14.64 -2.77
C LEU A 95 0.74 -15.92 -3.55
N GLY A 96 1.90 -16.41 -3.41
CA GLY A 96 2.40 -17.58 -4.12
C GLY A 96 3.84 -17.35 -4.57
N HIS A 97 4.14 -17.82 -5.78
CA HIS A 97 5.51 -17.78 -6.31
C HIS A 97 5.59 -16.99 -7.62
N PHE A 98 4.72 -16.02 -7.81
CA PHE A 98 4.76 -15.16 -8.99
C PHE A 98 5.99 -14.25 -8.92
N ARG A 99 6.66 -14.12 -10.05
CA ARG A 99 7.75 -13.17 -10.23
C ARG A 99 7.19 -11.78 -10.58
N ASP A 100 7.91 -10.76 -10.19
CA ASP A 100 7.69 -9.38 -10.62
C ASP A 100 7.74 -9.28 -12.14
N SER A 101 6.81 -8.53 -12.71
CA SER A 101 6.65 -8.38 -14.16
C SER A 101 7.44 -7.21 -14.73
N GLY A 102 8.04 -6.39 -13.88
CA GLY A 102 8.68 -5.14 -14.29
C GLY A 102 7.70 -4.10 -14.82
N MET A 103 8.20 -2.92 -15.15
CA MET A 103 7.40 -1.85 -15.73
C MET A 103 6.80 -2.24 -17.08
N MET A 104 5.66 -1.64 -17.42
CA MET A 104 4.98 -1.89 -18.71
C MET A 104 5.93 -1.68 -19.89
N GLY A 105 6.01 -2.68 -20.76
CA GLY A 105 6.84 -2.65 -21.97
C GLY A 105 8.26 -3.20 -21.79
N THR A 106 8.65 -3.65 -20.60
CA THR A 106 9.94 -4.34 -20.38
C THR A 106 9.90 -5.79 -20.85
N GLU A 107 11.07 -6.41 -21.04
CA GLU A 107 11.18 -7.83 -21.42
C GLU A 107 10.59 -8.77 -20.37
N ALA A 108 10.64 -8.38 -19.11
CA ALA A 108 10.06 -9.15 -18.00
C ALA A 108 8.56 -9.41 -18.18
N ASN A 109 7.82 -8.49 -18.84
CA ASN A 109 6.39 -8.69 -19.12
C ASN A 109 6.08 -9.94 -19.96
N ASN A 110 7.07 -10.50 -20.68
CA ASN A 110 6.90 -11.66 -21.54
C ASN A 110 7.28 -12.99 -20.88
N ARG A 111 7.74 -12.98 -19.64
CA ARG A 111 8.13 -14.19 -18.91
C ARG A 111 6.89 -14.90 -18.37
N ALA A 112 6.83 -16.20 -18.60
CA ALA A 112 5.66 -17.03 -18.25
C ALA A 112 5.44 -17.16 -16.71
N ASP A 113 6.46 -16.91 -15.90
CA ASP A 113 6.43 -17.00 -14.43
C ASP A 113 6.02 -15.70 -13.74
N THR A 114 5.73 -14.63 -14.50
CA THR A 114 5.38 -13.32 -13.96
C THR A 114 3.92 -13.23 -13.52
N PHE A 115 3.68 -12.36 -12.55
CA PHE A 115 2.34 -12.12 -12.01
C PHE A 115 1.39 -11.55 -13.08
N TRP A 116 1.88 -10.68 -13.97
CA TRP A 116 1.09 -10.10 -15.07
C TRP A 116 0.47 -11.16 -15.97
N LEU A 117 1.24 -12.19 -16.32
CA LEU A 117 0.79 -13.27 -17.21
C LEU A 117 0.06 -14.41 -16.48
N ALA A 118 0.02 -14.41 -15.16
CA ALA A 118 -0.70 -15.42 -14.39
C ALA A 118 -2.18 -15.45 -14.77
N ASP A 119 -2.77 -16.64 -14.86
CA ASP A 119 -4.21 -16.79 -15.02
C ASP A 119 -4.95 -16.10 -13.86
N LEU A 120 -5.93 -15.26 -14.18
CA LEU A 120 -6.60 -14.42 -13.20
C LEU A 120 -7.35 -15.24 -12.15
N ASP A 121 -8.12 -16.25 -12.58
CA ASP A 121 -8.93 -17.04 -11.67
C ASP A 121 -8.05 -17.93 -10.78
N SER A 122 -6.95 -18.46 -11.33
CA SER A 122 -5.97 -19.22 -10.55
C SER A 122 -5.28 -18.36 -9.49
N ALA A 123 -4.85 -17.17 -9.83
CA ALA A 123 -4.25 -16.22 -8.88
C ALA A 123 -5.28 -15.74 -7.85
N ALA A 124 -6.51 -15.46 -8.27
CA ALA A 124 -7.58 -15.06 -7.38
C ALA A 124 -7.95 -16.19 -6.40
N GLN A 125 -7.90 -17.46 -6.81
CA GLN A 125 -8.19 -18.58 -5.92
C GLN A 125 -7.20 -18.66 -4.75
N LEU A 126 -5.92 -18.36 -4.96
CA LEU A 126 -4.94 -18.27 -3.86
C LEU A 126 -5.34 -17.21 -2.83
N LEU A 127 -5.87 -16.08 -3.31
CA LEU A 127 -6.33 -15.02 -2.42
C LEU A 127 -7.66 -15.38 -1.76
N VAL A 128 -8.55 -16.11 -2.43
CA VAL A 128 -9.79 -16.65 -1.84
C VAL A 128 -9.45 -17.52 -0.63
N ASP A 129 -8.47 -18.41 -0.75
CA ASP A 129 -8.08 -19.27 0.36
C ASP A 129 -7.63 -18.47 1.59
N ILE A 130 -6.91 -17.37 1.37
CA ILE A 130 -6.52 -16.42 2.42
C ILE A 130 -7.75 -15.69 2.98
N ILE A 131 -8.66 -15.24 2.13
CA ILE A 131 -9.89 -14.55 2.56
C ILE A 131 -10.76 -15.49 3.43
N GLU A 132 -10.91 -16.74 3.04
CA GLU A 132 -11.71 -17.72 3.81
C GLU A 132 -11.07 -18.06 5.17
N GLU A 133 -9.75 -18.02 5.27
CA GLU A 133 -9.02 -18.18 6.53
C GLU A 133 -9.13 -16.95 7.43
N VAL A 134 -8.76 -15.77 6.89
CA VAL A 134 -8.68 -14.50 7.63
C VAL A 134 -10.05 -13.92 7.93
N LYS A 135 -11.00 -14.11 7.00
CA LYS A 135 -12.37 -13.55 7.05
C LYS A 135 -12.38 -12.04 7.25
N PRO A 136 -11.71 -11.26 6.38
CA PRO A 136 -11.57 -9.83 6.55
C PRO A 136 -12.91 -9.10 6.38
N HIS A 137 -13.15 -8.09 7.22
CA HIS A 137 -14.30 -7.20 7.05
C HIS A 137 -14.01 -6.13 6.00
N ILE A 138 -12.74 -5.75 5.88
CA ILE A 138 -12.23 -4.67 5.04
C ILE A 138 -11.11 -5.22 4.17
N LEU A 139 -11.14 -4.86 2.87
CA LEU A 139 -10.07 -5.11 1.92
C LEU A 139 -9.58 -3.78 1.37
N ILE A 140 -8.26 -3.61 1.27
CA ILE A 140 -7.60 -2.44 0.70
C ILE A 140 -6.68 -2.92 -0.43
N THR A 141 -6.73 -2.23 -1.59
CA THR A 141 -5.87 -2.50 -2.74
C THR A 141 -5.74 -1.25 -3.61
N TYR A 142 -5.18 -1.38 -4.80
CA TYR A 142 -5.08 -0.30 -5.79
C TYR A 142 -6.41 -0.03 -6.50
N ASP A 143 -6.47 1.09 -7.21
CA ASP A 143 -7.49 1.36 -8.22
C ASP A 143 -7.30 0.50 -9.49
N GLU A 144 -8.22 0.60 -10.45
CA GLU A 144 -8.24 -0.20 -11.68
C GLU A 144 -7.05 0.02 -12.60
N ILE A 145 -6.34 1.14 -12.47
CA ILE A 145 -5.11 1.42 -13.24
C ILE A 145 -3.84 1.13 -12.45
N GLY A 146 -3.95 0.59 -11.23
CA GLY A 146 -2.80 0.29 -10.38
C GLY A 146 -2.02 1.53 -9.96
N GLY A 147 -2.71 2.65 -9.75
CA GLY A 147 -2.11 3.94 -9.45
C GLY A 147 -1.40 4.55 -10.67
N TYR A 148 -0.21 4.11 -11.00
CA TYR A 148 0.61 4.67 -12.09
C TYR A 148 0.83 3.73 -13.29
N GLY A 149 0.08 2.63 -13.38
CA GLY A 149 0.09 1.75 -14.54
C GLY A 149 1.12 0.63 -14.50
N HIS A 150 1.68 0.29 -13.33
CA HIS A 150 2.52 -0.90 -13.21
C HIS A 150 1.68 -2.17 -13.46
N PRO A 151 2.15 -3.13 -14.30
CA PRO A 151 1.39 -4.34 -14.61
C PRO A 151 0.95 -5.11 -13.36
N ASP A 152 1.83 -5.27 -12.39
CA ASP A 152 1.54 -6.02 -11.17
C ASP A 152 0.57 -5.30 -10.23
N HIS A 153 0.56 -3.96 -10.22
CA HIS A 153 -0.44 -3.20 -9.47
C HIS A 153 -1.84 -3.37 -10.06
N ILE A 154 -1.95 -3.29 -11.40
CA ILE A 154 -3.19 -3.57 -12.12
C ILE A 154 -3.64 -5.02 -11.86
N LYS A 155 -2.70 -5.97 -11.91
CA LYS A 155 -2.99 -7.38 -11.65
C LYS A 155 -3.41 -7.62 -10.21
N ALA A 156 -2.76 -6.98 -9.22
CA ALA A 156 -3.13 -7.06 -7.80
C ALA A 156 -4.56 -6.55 -7.57
N HIS A 157 -4.93 -5.42 -8.21
CA HIS A 157 -6.30 -4.93 -8.23
C HIS A 157 -7.26 -5.99 -8.78
N LEU A 158 -7.00 -6.50 -9.99
CA LEU A 158 -7.87 -7.49 -10.65
C LEU A 158 -8.04 -8.76 -9.80
N VAL A 159 -6.95 -9.27 -9.23
CA VAL A 159 -6.95 -10.45 -8.37
C VAL A 159 -7.75 -10.20 -7.08
N ALA A 160 -7.55 -9.04 -6.44
CA ALA A 160 -8.27 -8.68 -5.21
C ALA A 160 -9.78 -8.54 -5.45
N MET A 161 -10.17 -7.85 -6.52
CA MET A 161 -11.58 -7.69 -6.87
C MET A 161 -12.20 -9.05 -7.25
N ARG A 162 -11.52 -9.85 -8.08
CA ARG A 162 -11.98 -11.18 -8.48
C ARG A 162 -12.10 -12.14 -7.29
N ALA A 163 -11.13 -12.15 -6.39
CA ALA A 163 -11.19 -12.96 -5.17
C ALA A 163 -12.36 -12.56 -4.26
N SER A 164 -12.66 -11.26 -4.17
CA SER A 164 -13.81 -10.77 -3.38
C SER A 164 -15.17 -11.20 -3.95
N GLU A 165 -15.24 -11.50 -5.26
CA GLU A 165 -16.43 -12.04 -5.93
C GLU A 165 -16.56 -13.55 -5.74
N LEU A 166 -15.43 -14.28 -5.81
CA LEU A 166 -15.38 -15.76 -5.74
C LEU A 166 -15.53 -16.28 -4.32
N SER A 167 -15.09 -15.51 -3.32
CA SER A 167 -15.14 -15.91 -1.91
C SER A 167 -16.56 -16.06 -1.40
N GLN A 168 -16.79 -17.08 -0.56
CA GLN A 168 -18.03 -17.22 0.19
C GLN A 168 -18.11 -16.22 1.35
N TRP A 169 -16.95 -15.79 1.88
CA TRP A 169 -16.90 -14.74 2.88
C TRP A 169 -17.23 -13.39 2.28
N GLN A 170 -18.19 -12.69 2.89
CA GLN A 170 -18.61 -11.38 2.39
C GLN A 170 -17.79 -10.26 3.03
N ILE A 171 -16.84 -9.73 2.27
CA ILE A 171 -16.11 -8.50 2.63
C ILE A 171 -17.11 -7.34 2.62
N GLN A 172 -17.22 -6.62 3.74
CA GLN A 172 -18.23 -5.57 3.90
C GLN A 172 -17.81 -4.24 3.27
N LYS A 173 -16.51 -3.92 3.29
CA LYS A 173 -15.97 -2.72 2.66
C LYS A 173 -14.73 -3.03 1.84
N ILE A 174 -14.65 -2.42 0.66
CA ILE A 174 -13.46 -2.44 -0.18
C ILE A 174 -13.04 -1.00 -0.45
N TYR A 175 -11.77 -0.72 -0.23
CA TYR A 175 -11.16 0.58 -0.47
C TYR A 175 -10.03 0.47 -1.49
N TRP A 176 -9.92 1.48 -2.33
CA TRP A 176 -8.77 1.68 -3.20
C TRP A 176 -7.90 2.79 -2.64
N ASN A 177 -6.58 2.60 -2.67
CA ASN A 177 -5.62 3.65 -2.38
C ASN A 177 -5.83 4.81 -3.34
N THR A 178 -5.87 6.02 -2.80
CA THR A 178 -6.15 7.22 -3.59
C THR A 178 -5.21 8.34 -3.16
N MET A 179 -4.55 8.97 -4.12
CA MET A 179 -3.69 10.12 -3.86
C MET A 179 -4.34 11.38 -4.43
N PRO A 180 -4.84 12.31 -3.59
CA PRO A 180 -5.53 13.50 -4.04
C PRO A 180 -4.61 14.46 -4.80
N LYS A 181 -5.08 15.08 -5.87
CA LYS A 181 -4.35 16.12 -6.61
C LYS A 181 -3.93 17.28 -5.73
N SER A 182 -4.75 17.69 -4.78
CA SER A 182 -4.41 18.77 -3.84
C SER A 182 -3.18 18.47 -2.99
N VAL A 183 -3.03 17.20 -2.55
CA VAL A 183 -1.89 16.74 -1.76
C VAL A 183 -0.62 16.70 -2.61
N ILE A 184 -0.71 16.19 -3.83
CA ILE A 184 0.41 16.17 -4.78
C ILE A 184 0.83 17.59 -5.14
N ALA A 185 -0.11 18.49 -5.42
CA ALA A 185 0.18 19.89 -5.73
C ALA A 185 0.90 20.59 -4.56
N ALA A 186 0.49 20.30 -3.31
CA ALA A 186 1.19 20.79 -2.13
C ALA A 186 2.62 20.23 -2.02
N GLY A 187 2.79 18.93 -2.35
CA GLY A 187 4.11 18.27 -2.40
C GLY A 187 5.03 18.92 -3.45
N ILE A 188 4.54 19.12 -4.66
CA ILE A 188 5.27 19.81 -5.74
C ILE A 188 5.72 21.21 -5.28
N ALA A 189 4.80 21.99 -4.69
CA ALA A 189 5.10 23.34 -4.20
C ALA A 189 6.17 23.33 -3.09
N ALA A 190 6.09 22.37 -2.18
CA ALA A 190 7.04 22.22 -1.08
C ALA A 190 8.45 21.83 -1.58
N MET A 191 8.55 20.88 -2.50
CA MET A 191 9.83 20.48 -3.09
C MET A 191 10.47 21.62 -3.87
N LYS A 192 9.67 22.34 -4.67
CA LYS A 192 10.12 23.51 -5.41
C LYS A 192 10.66 24.61 -4.49
N ALA A 193 10.07 24.81 -3.33
CA ALA A 193 10.51 25.81 -2.36
C ALA A 193 11.93 25.55 -1.81
N ILE A 194 12.39 24.31 -1.83
CA ILE A 194 13.74 23.91 -1.42
C ILE A 194 14.69 23.65 -2.60
N GLY A 195 14.25 24.01 -3.83
CA GLY A 195 15.07 23.86 -5.04
C GLY A 195 15.19 22.43 -5.56
N SER A 196 14.27 21.57 -5.19
CA SER A 196 14.16 20.19 -5.66
C SER A 196 12.92 20.03 -6.55
N ASP A 197 12.84 18.95 -7.31
CA ASP A 197 11.65 18.60 -8.08
C ASP A 197 10.85 17.47 -7.41
N PHE A 198 9.63 17.26 -7.87
CA PHE A 198 8.76 16.18 -7.44
C PHE A 198 8.46 15.31 -8.65
N PHE A 199 9.12 14.15 -8.75
CA PHE A 199 9.01 13.24 -9.90
C PHE A 199 9.32 13.90 -11.25
N GLY A 200 10.22 14.89 -11.28
CA GLY A 200 10.63 15.54 -12.52
C GLY A 200 9.60 16.47 -13.16
N THR A 201 8.54 16.86 -12.44
CA THR A 201 7.49 17.74 -12.96
C THR A 201 7.08 18.82 -11.97
N ASP A 202 6.65 19.97 -12.51
CA ASP A 202 6.02 21.08 -11.80
C ASP A 202 4.48 21.07 -11.92
N ASN A 203 3.92 20.11 -12.67
CA ASN A 203 2.51 20.07 -12.99
C ASN A 203 1.85 18.78 -12.46
N VAL A 204 0.88 18.92 -11.59
CA VAL A 204 0.15 17.79 -10.99
C VAL A 204 -0.59 16.94 -12.03
N GLU A 205 -0.96 17.52 -13.18
CA GLU A 205 -1.64 16.79 -14.27
C GLU A 205 -0.71 15.77 -14.96
N ASP A 206 0.60 15.91 -14.81
CA ASP A 206 1.59 14.96 -15.35
C ASP A 206 1.82 13.77 -14.41
N ILE A 207 1.24 13.78 -13.20
CA ILE A 207 1.37 12.72 -12.21
C ILE A 207 0.24 11.69 -12.39
N PRO A 208 0.52 10.48 -12.91
CA PRO A 208 -0.53 9.54 -13.31
C PRO A 208 -1.36 8.98 -12.15
N PHE A 209 -0.80 8.94 -10.95
CA PHE A 209 -1.50 8.45 -9.76
C PHE A 209 -2.26 9.54 -8.99
N ALA A 210 -2.17 10.81 -9.40
CA ALA A 210 -2.93 11.89 -8.80
C ALA A 210 -4.40 11.84 -9.27
N LYS A 211 -5.33 11.71 -8.33
CA LYS A 211 -6.77 11.66 -8.59
C LYS A 211 -7.44 12.96 -8.18
N ASP A 212 -8.53 13.30 -8.87
CA ASP A 212 -9.37 14.40 -8.43
C ASP A 212 -9.84 14.18 -6.99
N ASP A 213 -9.83 15.22 -6.17
CA ASP A 213 -10.15 15.16 -4.74
C ASP A 213 -11.57 14.65 -4.48
N SER A 214 -12.48 14.77 -5.45
CA SER A 214 -13.84 14.24 -5.37
C SER A 214 -13.92 12.70 -5.28
N PHE A 215 -12.87 11.98 -5.69
CA PHE A 215 -12.79 10.52 -5.52
C PHE A 215 -12.48 10.11 -4.08
N VAL A 216 -11.96 11.02 -3.26
CA VAL A 216 -11.59 10.71 -1.87
C VAL A 216 -12.85 10.62 -1.00
N THR A 217 -13.18 9.42 -0.59
CA THR A 217 -14.33 9.16 0.30
C THR A 217 -13.94 9.03 1.76
N THR A 218 -12.66 8.74 2.01
CA THR A 218 -12.14 8.39 3.34
C THR A 218 -10.74 8.95 3.54
N LEU A 219 -10.52 9.59 4.68
CA LEU A 219 -9.22 10.07 5.14
C LEU A 219 -8.92 9.43 6.49
N ILE A 220 -7.80 8.73 6.58
CA ILE A 220 -7.28 8.23 7.87
C ILE A 220 -6.16 9.14 8.35
N ASP A 221 -6.35 9.75 9.50
CA ASP A 221 -5.32 10.52 10.19
C ASP A 221 -4.44 9.56 11.00
N GLY A 222 -3.32 9.17 10.39
CA GLY A 222 -2.29 8.33 10.99
C GLY A 222 -1.09 9.12 11.52
N ASN A 223 -1.20 10.44 11.72
CA ASN A 223 -0.07 11.29 12.14
C ASN A 223 0.62 10.81 13.44
N GLU A 224 -0.13 10.17 14.34
CA GLU A 224 0.43 9.54 15.55
C GLU A 224 1.43 8.41 15.22
N PHE A 225 1.36 7.83 14.01
CA PHE A 225 2.15 6.68 13.57
C PHE A 225 3.16 6.99 12.46
N VAL A 226 3.42 8.28 12.19
CA VAL A 226 4.40 8.71 11.18
C VAL A 226 5.79 8.13 11.45
N GLU A 227 6.24 8.09 12.70
CA GLU A 227 7.53 7.52 13.06
C GLU A 227 7.62 6.02 12.74
N ALA A 228 6.54 5.26 12.96
CA ALA A 228 6.48 3.85 12.59
C ALA A 228 6.52 3.67 11.07
N LYS A 229 5.74 4.47 10.33
CA LYS A 229 5.76 4.49 8.86
C LYS A 229 7.15 4.82 8.32
N MET A 230 7.82 5.83 8.87
CA MET A 230 9.18 6.21 8.46
C MET A 230 10.20 5.11 8.75
N ALA A 231 10.06 4.42 9.89
CA ALA A 231 10.93 3.28 10.20
C ALA A 231 10.71 2.12 9.22
N ALA A 232 9.47 1.88 8.80
CA ALA A 232 9.15 0.88 7.78
C ALA A 232 9.68 1.29 6.39
N MET A 233 9.54 2.55 6.00
CA MET A 233 10.13 3.07 4.74
C MET A 233 11.64 2.89 4.72
N LYS A 234 12.33 3.16 5.84
CA LYS A 234 13.79 2.93 5.97
C LYS A 234 14.19 1.47 5.85
N ALA A 235 13.29 0.55 6.19
CA ALA A 235 13.59 -0.88 6.07
C ALA A 235 13.62 -1.35 4.61
N HIS A 236 12.96 -0.63 3.69
CA HIS A 236 13.01 -0.88 2.24
C HIS A 236 14.16 -0.12 1.58
N GLU A 237 15.38 -0.27 2.11
CA GLU A 237 16.54 0.53 1.72
C GLU A 237 16.92 0.39 0.24
N THR A 238 16.65 -0.79 -0.37
CA THR A 238 16.97 -1.00 -1.77
C THR A 238 16.02 -0.25 -2.70
N GLN A 239 14.82 0.16 -2.22
CA GLN A 239 13.75 0.72 -3.05
C GLN A 239 13.37 2.16 -2.69
N ILE A 240 13.61 2.59 -1.45
CA ILE A 240 13.19 3.91 -0.97
C ILE A 240 14.42 4.73 -0.59
N ALA A 241 14.74 5.71 -1.42
CA ALA A 241 15.80 6.67 -1.13
C ALA A 241 15.37 7.61 0.01
N LEU A 242 16.24 7.79 1.02
CA LEU A 242 15.96 8.63 2.19
C LEU A 242 15.81 10.12 1.84
N ASP A 243 16.40 10.56 0.74
CA ASP A 243 16.33 11.91 0.17
C ASP A 243 15.33 12.01 -1.00
N GLY A 244 14.64 10.92 -1.31
CA GLY A 244 13.61 10.87 -2.35
C GLY A 244 12.33 11.62 -1.97
N PRO A 245 11.44 11.88 -2.94
CA PRO A 245 10.25 12.72 -2.74
C PRO A 245 9.33 12.19 -1.65
N PHE A 246 9.15 10.89 -1.54
CA PHE A 246 8.31 10.30 -0.50
C PHE A 246 8.86 10.48 0.92
N PHE A 247 10.17 10.35 1.09
CA PHE A 247 10.80 10.41 2.40
C PHE A 247 11.19 11.84 2.80
N ALA A 248 11.68 12.64 1.84
CA ALA A 248 12.12 14.01 2.09
C ALA A 248 10.97 14.90 2.60
N LEU A 249 9.78 14.75 2.06
CA LEU A 249 8.61 15.51 2.48
C LEU A 249 8.25 15.26 3.94
N SER A 250 8.33 14.02 4.41
CA SER A 250 8.01 13.69 5.80
C SER A 250 9.13 14.03 6.78
N ASN A 251 10.40 14.04 6.35
CA ASN A 251 11.57 14.22 7.21
C ASN A 251 12.10 15.64 7.26
N ASN A 252 12.32 16.23 6.09
CA ASN A 252 13.14 17.44 5.96
C ASN A 252 12.33 18.72 5.97
N LEU A 253 11.06 18.64 5.59
CA LEU A 253 10.20 19.82 5.46
C LEU A 253 9.28 20.03 6.66
N GLY A 254 9.25 19.10 7.62
CA GLY A 254 8.32 19.13 8.75
C GLY A 254 6.87 18.99 8.33
N LEU A 255 6.62 18.59 7.09
CA LEU A 255 5.28 18.36 6.56
C LEU A 255 4.83 16.95 6.89
N GLN A 256 3.80 16.82 7.69
CA GLN A 256 3.21 15.52 8.05
C GLN A 256 2.21 15.03 7.00
N ILE A 257 2.47 15.30 5.71
CA ILE A 257 1.59 14.92 4.60
C ILE A 257 1.38 13.41 4.57
N TRP A 258 2.42 12.65 4.89
CA TRP A 258 2.43 11.19 4.81
C TRP A 258 1.81 10.48 6.01
N GLY A 259 1.37 11.20 7.01
CA GLY A 259 0.55 10.67 8.09
C GLY A 259 -0.94 10.59 7.73
N HIS A 260 -1.37 11.37 6.74
CA HIS A 260 -2.70 11.27 6.16
C HIS A 260 -2.68 10.27 5.00
N GLU A 261 -3.59 9.31 5.04
CA GLU A 261 -3.75 8.31 3.98
C GLU A 261 -5.19 8.32 3.47
N PHE A 262 -5.33 8.30 2.15
CA PHE A 262 -6.59 8.59 1.47
C PHE A 262 -7.10 7.39 0.70
N TYR A 263 -8.42 7.23 0.70
CA TYR A 263 -9.07 6.07 0.09
C TYR A 263 -10.32 6.45 -0.66
N THR A 264 -10.63 5.65 -1.68
CA THR A 264 -11.94 5.61 -2.34
C THR A 264 -12.69 4.36 -1.89
N LEU A 265 -13.84 4.52 -1.25
CA LEU A 265 -14.72 3.41 -0.90
C LEU A 265 -15.48 2.95 -2.17
N VAL A 266 -15.23 1.72 -2.62
CA VAL A 266 -15.82 1.17 -3.85
C VAL A 266 -16.84 0.07 -3.59
N LYS A 267 -16.84 -0.51 -2.40
CA LYS A 267 -17.87 -1.42 -1.90
C LYS A 267 -18.23 -1.07 -0.47
N GLY A 268 -19.49 -1.10 -0.12
CA GLY A 268 -20.01 -0.77 1.20
C GLY A 268 -20.69 0.59 1.24
N VAL A 269 -20.97 1.08 2.44
CA VAL A 269 -21.67 2.34 2.68
C VAL A 269 -20.79 3.27 3.50
N LYS A 270 -20.64 4.49 3.01
CA LYS A 270 -19.95 5.56 3.74
C LYS A 270 -20.70 5.88 5.03
N THR A 271 -20.04 5.77 6.17
CA THR A 271 -20.64 5.85 7.51
C THR A 271 -19.82 6.75 8.44
N ALA A 272 -20.49 7.50 9.32
CA ALA A 272 -19.83 8.33 10.33
C ALA A 272 -18.90 7.49 11.25
N PRO A 273 -17.82 8.08 11.80
CA PRO A 273 -17.56 9.54 11.86
C PRO A 273 -17.05 10.13 10.55
N PHE A 274 -17.43 11.36 10.29
CA PHE A 274 -17.00 12.12 9.12
C PHE A 274 -16.06 13.28 9.54
N ASP A 275 -15.12 13.59 8.67
CA ASP A 275 -14.33 14.82 8.79
C ASP A 275 -15.13 16.06 8.31
N ILE A 276 -14.48 17.24 8.32
CA ILE A 276 -15.13 18.49 7.94
C ILE A 276 -15.53 18.54 6.45
N GLU A 277 -14.90 17.71 5.62
CA GLU A 277 -15.21 17.59 4.18
C GLU A 277 -16.22 16.47 3.89
N GLY A 278 -16.74 15.82 4.93
CA GLY A 278 -17.71 14.73 4.81
C GLY A 278 -17.10 13.40 4.35
N ARG A 279 -15.79 13.20 4.50
CA ARG A 279 -15.11 11.92 4.28
C ARG A 279 -15.18 11.06 5.55
N GLU A 280 -15.24 9.74 5.40
CA GLU A 280 -15.06 8.85 6.56
C GLU A 280 -13.69 9.09 7.20
N SER A 281 -13.64 9.00 8.52
CA SER A 281 -12.38 9.10 9.29
C SER A 281 -12.04 7.81 10.04
N ASP A 282 -12.75 6.72 9.76
CA ASP A 282 -12.50 5.39 10.32
C ASP A 282 -12.98 4.30 9.34
N LEU A 283 -12.07 3.43 8.91
CA LEU A 283 -12.37 2.31 7.98
C LEU A 283 -13.39 1.34 8.55
N THR A 284 -13.49 1.22 9.90
CA THR A 284 -14.38 0.26 10.57
C THR A 284 -15.82 0.77 10.72
N SER A 285 -16.07 2.02 10.34
CA SER A 285 -17.39 2.64 10.44
C SER A 285 -18.44 1.82 9.70
N GLY A 286 -19.55 1.51 10.38
CA GLY A 286 -20.67 0.75 9.81
C GLY A 286 -20.42 -0.73 9.55
N ILE A 287 -19.26 -1.28 9.97
CA ILE A 287 -19.00 -2.72 9.92
C ILE A 287 -19.84 -3.44 10.98
N LEU A 288 -20.52 -4.50 10.56
CA LEU A 288 -21.26 -5.41 11.44
C LEU A 288 -20.35 -6.56 11.88
N LEU A 289 -20.22 -6.76 13.19
CA LEU A 289 -19.39 -7.82 13.82
C LEU A 289 -20.23 -9.04 14.20
#